data_74bc0dd1e9cc1236b20b8f8e1f0ffb06
#
_entry.id   74bc0dd1e9cc1236b20b8f8e1f0ffb06
#
_cell.length_a   1.000
_cell.length_b   1.000
_cell.length_c   1.000
_cell.angle_alpha   90.00
_cell.angle_beta   90.00
_cell.angle_gamma   90.00
#
_symmetry.space_group_name_H-M   'P 1'
#
loop_
_entity.id
_entity.type
_entity.pdbx_description
1 polymer ?
#
loop_
_entity_poly.entity_id
_entity_poly.type
_entity_poly.pdbx_seq_one_letter_code
_entity_poly.pdbx_strand_id
1 'polypeptide(L)'
;LLAILAQNMQKRRLEKGFSREALTELSGVPTPTIAKFEQKHTISLASYVALAKALGYSKAIKELLSEPLFNTMEELEMINKNKNRKKGRNEICK
;
A
#
# COMPACT_ATOMS: atom_id res chain seq x y z
N LEU A 1 -10.62 3.79 -4.99
CA LEU A 1 -9.19 3.46 -4.91
C LEU A 1 -8.96 2.09 -4.26
N LEU A 2 -9.69 1.78 -3.18
CA LEU A 2 -9.53 0.47 -2.55
C LEU A 2 -9.91 -0.68 -3.48
N ALA A 3 -10.96 -0.49 -4.27
CA ALA A 3 -11.37 -1.51 -5.23
C ALA A 3 -10.28 -1.75 -6.27
N ILE A 4 -9.62 -0.68 -6.70
CA ILE A 4 -8.53 -0.80 -7.67
C ILE A 4 -7.36 -1.57 -7.07
N LEU A 5 -7.01 -1.27 -5.82
CA LEU A 5 -5.93 -1.99 -5.15
C LEU A 5 -6.27 -3.47 -4.98
N ALA A 6 -7.53 -3.76 -4.63
CA ALA A 6 -7.94 -5.15 -4.48
C ALA A 6 -7.89 -5.90 -5.80
N GLN A 7 -8.34 -5.25 -6.88
CA GLN A 7 -8.29 -5.86 -8.21
C GLN A 7 -6.86 -6.11 -8.66
N ASN A 8 -5.98 -5.14 -8.41
CA ASN A 8 -4.58 -5.30 -8.78
C ASN A 8 -3.93 -6.45 -8.01
N MET A 9 -4.24 -6.57 -6.73
CA MET A 9 -3.72 -7.66 -5.92
C MET A 9 -4.17 -9.01 -6.46
N GLN A 10 -5.46 -9.11 -6.80
CA GLN A 10 -6.00 -10.34 -7.34
C GLN A 10 -5.35 -10.71 -8.68
N LYS A 11 -5.16 -9.71 -9.54
CA LYS A 11 -4.51 -9.94 -10.83
C LYS A 11 -3.09 -10.46 -10.66
N ARG A 12 -2.35 -9.88 -9.75
CA ARG A 12 -0.96 -10.32 -9.52
C ARG A 12 -0.94 -11.73 -8.93
N ARG A 13 -1.89 -12.03 -8.04
CA ARG A 13 -2.00 -13.36 -7.47
C ARG A 13 -2.27 -14.41 -8.55
N LEU A 14 -3.26 -14.14 -9.40
CA LEU A 14 -3.66 -15.06 -10.47
C LEU A 14 -2.55 -15.22 -11.50
N GLU A 15 -1.85 -14.14 -11.80
CA GLU A 15 -0.74 -14.16 -12.75
C GLU A 15 0.35 -15.13 -12.31
N LYS A 16 0.58 -15.23 -11.01
CA LYS A 16 1.56 -16.16 -10.47
C LYS A 16 1.02 -17.56 -10.29
N GLY A 17 -0.26 -17.76 -10.60
CA GLY A 17 -0.88 -19.07 -10.46
C GLY A 17 -1.20 -19.45 -9.03
N PHE A 18 -1.25 -18.49 -8.11
CA PHE A 18 -1.50 -18.78 -6.70
C PHE A 18 -2.98 -18.84 -6.40
N SER A 19 -3.41 -19.89 -5.70
CA SER A 19 -4.71 -19.88 -5.04
C SER A 19 -4.62 -18.98 -3.84
N ARG A 20 -5.79 -18.65 -3.25
CA ARG A 20 -5.79 -17.88 -2.02
C ARG A 20 -5.06 -18.63 -0.91
N GLU A 21 -5.22 -19.96 -0.87
CA GLU A 21 -4.55 -20.79 0.12
C GLU A 21 -3.04 -20.73 -0.06
N ALA A 22 -2.56 -20.77 -1.29
CA ALA A 22 -1.12 -20.68 -1.55
C ALA A 22 -0.57 -19.33 -1.09
N LEU A 23 -1.32 -18.27 -1.35
CA LEU A 23 -0.90 -16.94 -0.92
C LEU A 23 -0.91 -16.82 0.60
N THR A 24 -1.88 -17.48 1.26
CA THR A 24 -1.90 -17.54 2.72
C THR A 24 -0.62 -18.14 3.27
N GLU A 25 -0.15 -19.24 2.66
CA GLU A 25 1.08 -19.89 3.12
C GLU A 25 2.29 -18.99 2.94
N LEU A 26 2.35 -18.25 1.86
CA LEU A 26 3.48 -17.37 1.58
C LEU A 26 3.47 -16.09 2.43
N SER A 27 2.30 -15.57 2.71
CA SER A 27 2.17 -14.26 3.35
C SER A 27 1.88 -14.33 4.84
N GLY A 28 1.30 -15.43 5.30
CA GLY A 28 0.82 -15.54 6.66
C GLY A 28 -0.54 -14.88 6.87
N VAL A 29 -1.15 -14.34 5.83
CA VAL A 29 -2.47 -13.70 5.92
C VAL A 29 -3.55 -14.76 5.74
N PRO A 30 -4.52 -14.85 6.65
CA PRO A 30 -5.55 -15.89 6.55
C PRO A 30 -6.34 -15.81 5.25
N THR A 31 -6.71 -16.98 4.72
CA THR A 31 -7.47 -17.07 3.49
C THR A 31 -8.75 -16.24 3.52
N PRO A 32 -9.55 -16.25 4.60
CA PRO A 32 -10.75 -15.39 4.64
C PRO A 32 -10.44 -13.92 4.54
N THR A 33 -9.29 -13.49 5.05
CA THR A 33 -8.88 -12.10 4.96
C THR A 33 -8.58 -11.71 3.51
N ILE A 34 -7.91 -12.60 2.78
CA ILE A 34 -7.61 -12.37 1.36
C ILE A 34 -8.92 -12.31 0.58
N ALA A 35 -9.84 -13.25 0.82
CA ALA A 35 -11.12 -13.28 0.13
C ALA A 35 -11.92 -12.01 0.41
N LYS A 36 -11.93 -11.56 1.66
CA LYS A 36 -12.66 -10.36 2.04
C LYS A 36 -12.09 -9.13 1.34
N PHE A 37 -10.76 -9.04 1.25
CA PHE A 37 -10.14 -7.92 0.56
C PHE A 37 -10.52 -7.91 -0.92
N GLU A 38 -10.48 -9.07 -1.57
CA GLU A 38 -10.81 -9.16 -2.99
C GLU A 38 -12.29 -8.84 -3.26
N GLN A 39 -13.17 -9.21 -2.34
CA GLN A 39 -14.60 -9.06 -2.53
C GLN A 39 -15.17 -7.79 -1.92
N LYS A 40 -14.69 -7.39 -0.76
CA LYS A 40 -15.22 -6.25 -0.01
C LYS A 40 -14.26 -5.05 0.04
N HIS A 41 -13.03 -5.23 -0.41
CA HIS A 41 -12.05 -4.16 -0.55
C HIS A 41 -11.61 -3.54 0.79
N THR A 42 -11.63 -4.34 1.86
CA THR A 42 -11.14 -3.90 3.17
C THR A 42 -10.08 -4.85 3.66
N ILE A 43 -9.04 -4.30 4.27
CA ILE A 43 -7.93 -5.07 4.81
C ILE A 43 -7.14 -4.18 5.74
N SER A 44 -6.48 -4.76 6.73
CA SER A 44 -5.56 -3.98 7.55
C SER A 44 -4.32 -3.66 6.74
N LEU A 45 -3.65 -2.57 7.08
CA LEU A 45 -2.42 -2.20 6.41
C LEU A 45 -1.36 -3.30 6.57
N ALA A 46 -1.24 -3.87 7.77
CA ALA A 46 -0.26 -4.92 8.02
C ALA A 46 -0.49 -6.12 7.10
N SER A 47 -1.74 -6.53 6.94
CA SER A 47 -2.06 -7.65 6.05
C SER A 47 -1.80 -7.30 4.59
N TYR A 48 -2.16 -6.08 4.18
CA TYR A 48 -1.92 -5.65 2.81
C TYR A 48 -0.42 -5.68 2.49
N VAL A 49 0.41 -5.16 3.40
CA VAL A 49 1.86 -5.14 3.22
C VAL A 49 2.40 -6.56 3.13
N ALA A 50 1.90 -7.47 3.97
CA ALA A 50 2.34 -8.87 3.93
C ALA A 50 2.00 -9.53 2.59
N LEU A 51 0.81 -9.25 2.05
CA LEU A 51 0.43 -9.78 0.75
C LEU A 51 1.30 -9.19 -0.37
N ALA A 52 1.52 -7.88 -0.33
CA ALA A 52 2.36 -7.22 -1.33
C ALA A 52 3.78 -7.78 -1.31
N LYS A 53 4.31 -8.01 -0.12
CA LYS A 53 5.64 -8.59 0.03
C LYS A 53 5.69 -10.00 -0.58
N ALA A 54 4.68 -10.81 -0.29
CA ALA A 54 4.62 -12.17 -0.82
C ALA A 54 4.56 -12.20 -2.35
N LEU A 55 3.97 -11.17 -2.95
CA LEU A 55 3.87 -11.06 -4.39
C LEU A 55 5.08 -10.37 -5.03
N GLY A 56 6.06 -9.94 -4.23
CA GLY A 56 7.29 -9.37 -4.75
C GLY A 56 7.30 -7.85 -4.86
N TYR A 57 6.41 -7.17 -4.13
CA TYR A 57 6.27 -5.72 -4.22
C TYR A 57 6.86 -4.98 -3.02
N SER A 58 7.81 -5.58 -2.30
CA SER A 58 8.42 -4.93 -1.14
C SER A 58 9.03 -3.58 -1.47
N LYS A 59 9.72 -3.50 -2.61
CA LYS A 59 10.37 -2.26 -3.00
C LYS A 59 9.36 -1.16 -3.25
N ALA A 60 8.27 -1.48 -3.97
CA ALA A 60 7.24 -0.50 -4.26
C ALA A 60 6.58 0.01 -2.98
N ILE A 61 6.33 -0.89 -2.02
CA ILE A 61 5.74 -0.50 -0.74
C ILE A 61 6.68 0.41 0.03
N LYS A 62 7.97 0.09 0.06
CA LYS A 62 8.96 0.92 0.75
C LYS A 62 9.04 2.32 0.14
N GLU A 63 8.87 2.42 -1.16
CA GLU A 63 9.03 3.69 -1.86
C GLU A 63 7.76 4.52 -1.89
N LEU A 64 6.64 3.93 -1.51
CA LEU A 64 5.38 4.67 -1.48
C LEU A 64 5.50 5.82 -0.50
N LEU A 65 5.24 7.03 -0.97
CA LEU A 65 5.33 8.26 -0.18
C LEU A 65 6.75 8.61 0.28
N SER A 66 7.75 7.91 -0.23
CA SER A 66 9.13 8.18 0.17
C SER A 66 9.68 9.47 -0.44
N GLU A 67 9.08 9.91 -1.55
CA GLU A 67 9.52 11.10 -2.26
C GLU A 67 8.37 12.08 -2.34
N PRO A 68 8.65 13.39 -2.28
CA PRO A 68 7.58 14.36 -2.45
C PRO A 68 7.04 14.31 -3.87
N LEU A 69 5.74 14.50 -4.00
CA LEU A 69 5.10 14.58 -5.30
C LEU A 69 4.56 15.99 -5.48
N PHE A 70 4.93 16.64 -6.59
CA PHE A 70 4.48 18.00 -6.86
C PHE A 70 4.32 18.19 -8.37
N ASN A 71 3.43 19.10 -8.74
CA ASN A 71 3.15 19.39 -10.14
C ASN A 71 3.56 20.79 -10.57
N THR A 72 3.90 21.67 -9.63
CA THR A 72 4.27 23.04 -9.93
C THR A 72 5.49 23.45 -9.12
N MET A 73 6.13 24.53 -9.56
CA MET A 73 7.25 25.09 -8.80
C MET A 73 6.79 25.61 -7.44
N GLU A 74 5.56 26.08 -7.37
CA GLU A 74 5.03 26.55 -6.09
C GLU A 74 4.92 25.41 -5.09
N GLU A 75 4.47 24.25 -5.55
CA GLU A 75 4.41 23.07 -4.68
C GLU A 75 5.78 22.66 -4.23
N LEU A 76 6.74 22.69 -5.15
CA LEU A 76 8.12 22.34 -4.81
C LEU A 76 8.67 23.28 -3.75
N GLU A 77 8.43 24.59 -3.91
CA GLU A 77 8.92 25.55 -2.94
C GLU A 77 8.28 25.35 -1.58
N MET A 78 6.98 25.03 -1.57
CA MET A 78 6.30 24.78 -0.32
C MET A 78 6.85 23.52 0.36
N ILE A 79 7.09 22.47 -0.40
CA ILE A 79 7.67 21.25 0.14
C ILE A 79 9.03 21.54 0.75
N ASN A 80 9.88 22.27 0.04
CA ASN A 80 11.22 22.61 0.53
C ASN A 80 11.16 23.49 1.76
N LYS A 81 10.21 24.43 1.79
CA LYS A 81 10.04 25.32 2.93
C LYS A 81 9.65 24.59 4.19
N ASN A 82 8.85 23.53 4.05
CA ASN A 82 8.35 22.77 5.20
C ASN A 82 9.18 21.54 5.54
N LYS A 83 10.22 21.32 4.81
CA LYS A 83 11.01 20.08 4.87
C LYS A 83 11.55 19.77 6.26
N ASN A 84 11.97 20.78 7.00
CA ASN A 84 12.59 20.58 8.30
C ASN A 84 11.66 20.85 9.47
N ARG A 85 10.39 21.03 9.21
CA ARG A 85 9.43 21.31 10.29
C ARG A 85 9.09 20.02 10.99
N LYS A 86 9.08 20.07 12.30
CA LYS A 86 8.79 18.89 13.11
C LYS A 86 7.33 18.68 13.37
N LYS A 87 6.53 19.74 13.27
CA LYS A 87 5.09 19.66 13.45
C LYS A 87 4.40 20.31 12.28
N GLY A 88 3.25 19.80 11.95
CA GLY A 88 2.41 20.44 10.97
C GLY A 88 1.84 21.72 11.51
N ARG A 89 1.40 22.57 10.58
CA ARG A 89 0.87 23.86 10.92
C ARG A 89 -0.36 23.79 11.83
N ASN A 90 -1.18 22.80 11.64
CA ASN A 90 -2.42 22.64 12.40
C ASN A 90 -2.28 21.72 13.60
N GLU A 91 -1.09 21.28 13.87
CA GLU A 91 -0.80 20.43 15.03
C GLU A 91 -1.60 19.14 15.01
N ILE A 92 -1.82 18.60 13.87
CA ILE A 92 -2.50 17.33 13.75
C ILE A 92 -1.46 16.27 13.91
N CYS A 93 -1.26 15.81 14.94
CA CYS A 93 -0.22 14.88 15.07
C CYS A 93 -0.51 13.48 15.00
N LYS A 94 -0.43 13.66 15.29
CA LYS A 94 -0.08 12.90 15.48
C LYS A 94 0.14 12.16 15.53
#